data_3c113ec6338f2c1bf08279fcecb6e2bd
#
_entry.id   3c113ec6338f2c1bf08279fcecb6e2bd
#
_cell.length_a   1.000
_cell.length_b   1.000
_cell.length_c   1.000
_cell.angle_alpha   90.00
_cell.angle_beta   90.00
_cell.angle_gamma   90.00
#
_symmetry.space_group_name_H-M   'P 1'
#
loop_
_entity.id
_entity.type
_entity.pdbx_description
1 polymer ?
#
loop_
_entity_poly.entity_id
_entity_poly.type
_entity_poly.pdbx_seq_one_letter_code
_entity_poly.pdbx_strand_id
1 'polypeptide(L)'
;MDHDFEDVSQKDISSIPLSEIKLPNKVFLIVKKEIELETKYLKDYPEWQFLPQNDLKRKTIEIHFDLKTAKRMCNKDQKVLKVPNTDVFRIVAPILISRGISRIVTSENLISI
;
A
#
# COMPACT_ATOMS: atom_id res chain seq x y z
N MET A 1 -18.46 -3.01 -28.30
CA MET A 1 -18.68 -2.89 -27.49
C MET A 1 -17.83 -3.16 -26.42
N ASP A 2 -16.98 -3.70 -26.45
CA ASP A 2 -16.20 -4.14 -25.39
C ASP A 2 -15.05 -3.27 -25.01
N HIS A 3 -14.69 -2.31 -25.84
CA HIS A 3 -13.55 -1.49 -25.55
C HIS A 3 -13.77 -0.55 -24.36
N ASP A 4 -14.97 -0.06 -24.14
CA ASP A 4 -15.24 0.73 -22.95
C ASP A 4 -15.11 -0.08 -21.70
N PHE A 5 -15.59 -1.30 -21.77
CA PHE A 5 -15.49 -2.22 -20.68
C PHE A 5 -14.04 -2.55 -20.38
N GLU A 6 -13.21 -2.68 -21.40
CA GLU A 6 -11.81 -2.96 -21.22
C GLU A 6 -11.06 -1.84 -20.50
N ASP A 7 -11.37 -0.59 -20.82
CA ASP A 7 -10.74 0.54 -20.16
C ASP A 7 -11.05 0.56 -18.66
N VAL A 8 -12.30 0.31 -18.34
CA VAL A 8 -12.71 0.27 -16.93
C VAL A 8 -12.03 -0.90 -16.22
N SER A 9 -11.98 -2.04 -16.89
CA SER A 9 -11.37 -3.22 -16.31
C SER A 9 -9.90 -3.04 -16.00
N GLN A 10 -9.17 -2.33 -16.87
CA GLN A 10 -7.75 -2.12 -16.64
C GLN A 10 -7.50 -1.28 -15.41
N LYS A 11 -8.34 -0.29 -15.16
CA LYS A 11 -8.21 0.50 -13.94
C LYS A 11 -8.47 -0.33 -12.71
N ASP A 12 -9.46 -1.19 -12.77
CA ASP A 12 -9.84 -2.00 -11.62
C ASP A 12 -8.83 -3.10 -11.33
N ILE A 13 -8.18 -3.62 -12.37
CA ILE A 13 -7.19 -4.67 -12.20
C ILE A 13 -5.96 -4.15 -11.48
N SER A 14 -5.62 -2.88 -11.65
CA SER A 14 -4.40 -2.31 -11.08
C SER A 14 -4.45 -2.19 -9.56
N SER A 15 -5.64 -2.00 -8.99
CA SER A 15 -5.75 -1.85 -7.55
C SER A 15 -7.09 -2.38 -7.07
N ILE A 16 -7.08 -2.85 -5.83
CA ILE A 16 -8.27 -3.37 -5.16
C ILE A 16 -8.66 -2.38 -4.09
N PRO A 17 -9.93 -1.92 -4.06
CA PRO A 17 -10.35 -0.99 -3.01
C PRO A 17 -10.18 -1.62 -1.62
N LEU A 18 -9.74 -0.80 -0.69
CA LEU A 18 -9.55 -1.25 0.70
C LEU A 18 -10.84 -1.83 1.27
N SER A 19 -11.99 -1.28 0.88
CA SER A 19 -13.29 -1.76 1.35
C SER A 19 -13.64 -3.16 0.85
N GLU A 20 -12.95 -3.64 -0.20
CA GLU A 20 -13.28 -4.92 -0.83
C GLU A 20 -12.24 -6.00 -0.58
N ILE A 21 -11.08 -5.65 -0.07
CA ILE A 21 -10.03 -6.62 0.18
C ILE A 21 -10.11 -7.12 1.62
N LYS A 22 -9.88 -8.40 1.79
CA LYS A 22 -9.81 -8.99 3.12
C LYS A 22 -8.35 -9.17 3.48
N LEU A 23 -7.88 -8.38 4.43
CA LEU A 23 -6.51 -8.46 4.91
C LEU A 23 -6.42 -9.39 6.11
N PRO A 24 -5.24 -9.99 6.35
CA PRO A 24 -5.02 -10.68 7.62
C PRO A 24 -5.25 -9.72 8.78
N ASN A 25 -5.59 -10.25 9.94
CA ASN A 25 -5.81 -9.39 11.11
C ASN A 25 -4.57 -8.61 11.47
N LYS A 26 -3.40 -9.20 11.30
CA LYS A 26 -2.14 -8.64 11.75
C LYS A 26 -1.22 -8.43 10.54
N VAL A 27 -0.62 -7.25 10.46
CA VAL A 27 0.41 -6.95 9.47
C VAL A 27 1.51 -6.15 10.14
N PHE A 28 2.58 -5.89 9.38
CA PHE A 28 3.75 -5.19 9.88
C PHE A 28 4.09 -4.04 8.95
N LEU A 29 4.44 -2.92 9.54
CA LEU A 29 4.92 -1.73 8.82
C LEU A 29 6.36 -1.49 9.17
N ILE A 30 7.09 -0.90 8.24
CA ILE A 30 8.42 -0.38 8.54
C ILE A 30 8.26 1.12 8.72
N VAL A 31 8.73 1.61 9.87
CA VAL A 31 8.60 3.03 10.23
C VAL A 31 9.97 3.56 10.60
N LYS A 32 10.13 4.88 10.56
CA LYS A 32 11.31 5.53 11.07
C LYS A 32 11.35 5.37 12.59
N LYS A 33 12.54 5.48 13.18
CA LYS A 33 12.68 5.23 14.62
C LYS A 33 11.81 6.11 15.49
N GLU A 34 11.40 7.25 14.98
CA GLU A 34 10.52 8.17 15.70
C GLU A 34 9.04 7.86 15.44
N ILE A 35 8.77 6.67 14.94
CA ILE A 35 7.41 6.19 14.62
C ILE A 35 6.73 7.07 13.58
N GLU A 36 7.49 7.44 12.58
CA GLU A 36 6.98 8.18 11.43
C GLU A 36 6.86 7.22 10.27
N LEU A 37 5.72 7.25 9.56
CA LEU A 37 5.49 6.34 8.44
C LEU A 37 6.52 6.56 7.34
N GLU A 38 7.07 5.45 6.83
CA GLU A 38 7.87 5.49 5.62
C GLU A 38 6.95 5.43 4.43
N THR A 39 7.04 6.43 3.56
CA THR A 39 6.23 6.47 2.35
C THR A 39 7.13 6.38 1.12
N LYS A 40 6.56 5.82 0.06
CA LYS A 40 7.23 5.73 -1.25
C LYS A 40 6.23 6.12 -2.31
N TYR A 41 6.73 6.39 -3.52
CA TYR A 41 5.86 6.58 -4.67
C TYR A 41 5.78 5.26 -5.44
N LEU A 42 4.67 5.05 -6.14
CA LEU A 42 4.52 3.83 -6.94
C LEU A 42 5.63 3.69 -7.97
N LYS A 43 6.16 4.79 -8.46
CA LYS A 43 7.27 4.74 -9.42
C LYS A 43 8.53 4.10 -8.84
N ASP A 44 8.63 3.99 -7.52
CA ASP A 44 9.78 3.39 -6.86
C ASP A 44 9.71 1.87 -6.80
N TYR A 45 8.61 1.28 -7.26
CA TYR A 45 8.41 -0.17 -7.27
C TYR A 45 8.54 -0.71 -8.69
N PRO A 46 9.54 -1.56 -8.95
CA PRO A 46 9.72 -2.12 -10.30
C PRO A 46 8.51 -2.87 -10.82
N GLU A 47 7.80 -3.56 -9.92
CA GLU A 47 6.66 -4.39 -10.32
C GLU A 47 5.44 -3.58 -10.76
N TRP A 48 5.41 -2.27 -10.50
CA TRP A 48 4.27 -1.43 -10.85
C TRP A 48 4.55 -0.43 -11.97
N GLN A 49 5.68 -0.59 -12.67
CA GLN A 49 6.09 0.38 -13.70
C GLN A 49 5.16 0.41 -14.91
N PHE A 50 4.35 -0.61 -15.09
CA PHE A 50 3.39 -0.65 -16.20
C PHE A 50 2.21 0.29 -16.02
N LEU A 51 2.04 0.87 -14.83
CA LEU A 51 0.91 1.75 -14.55
C LEU A 51 1.06 3.10 -15.27
N PRO A 52 -0.07 3.81 -15.52
CA PRO A 52 -0.02 5.14 -16.10
C PRO A 52 0.78 6.11 -15.23
N GLN A 53 1.32 7.15 -15.85
CA GLN A 53 2.14 8.14 -15.16
C GLN A 53 1.44 8.76 -13.94
N ASN A 54 0.13 8.99 -14.05
CA ASN A 54 -0.62 9.57 -12.93
C ASN A 54 -0.62 8.66 -11.72
N ASP A 55 -0.66 7.35 -11.94
CA ASP A 55 -0.63 6.39 -10.85
C ASP A 55 0.76 6.27 -10.25
N LEU A 56 1.80 6.38 -11.07
CA LEU A 56 3.18 6.28 -10.58
C LEU A 56 3.54 7.41 -9.62
N LYS A 57 2.80 8.50 -9.65
CA LYS A 57 3.01 9.63 -8.74
C LYS A 57 2.29 9.47 -7.40
N ARG A 58 1.53 8.41 -7.23
CA ARG A 58 0.79 8.19 -5.99
C ARG A 58 1.72 7.80 -4.86
N LYS A 59 1.46 8.38 -3.70
CA LYS A 59 2.22 8.07 -2.50
C LYS A 59 1.63 6.85 -1.83
N THR A 60 2.49 5.98 -1.32
CA THR A 60 2.09 4.68 -0.79
C THR A 60 2.69 4.42 0.57
N ILE A 61 2.08 3.51 1.30
CA ILE A 61 2.73 2.81 2.40
C ILE A 61 2.77 1.33 2.03
N GLU A 62 3.76 0.63 2.55
CA GLU A 62 3.93 -0.80 2.29
C GLU A 62 3.67 -1.58 3.56
N ILE A 63 2.87 -2.66 3.43
CA ILE A 63 2.62 -3.55 4.57
C ILE A 63 3.20 -4.92 4.26
N HIS A 64 3.63 -5.60 5.31
CA HIS A 64 4.20 -6.94 5.23
C HIS A 64 3.35 -7.88 6.06
N PHE A 65 3.10 -9.06 5.54
CA PHE A 65 2.28 -10.05 6.24
C PHE A 65 3.07 -10.85 7.25
N ASP A 66 4.39 -10.77 7.20
CA ASP A 66 5.28 -11.64 7.92
C ASP A 66 6.38 -10.81 8.60
N LEU A 67 6.55 -11.03 9.91
CA LEU A 67 7.53 -10.31 10.70
C LEU A 67 8.95 -10.50 10.19
N LYS A 68 9.27 -11.71 9.78
CA LYS A 68 10.61 -12.05 9.31
C LYS A 68 10.96 -11.24 8.07
N THR A 69 10.02 -11.14 7.13
CA THR A 69 10.21 -10.35 5.92
C THR A 69 10.36 -8.88 6.25
N ALA A 70 9.51 -8.36 7.15
CA ALA A 70 9.59 -6.96 7.54
C ALA A 70 10.93 -6.64 8.18
N LYS A 71 11.42 -7.50 9.06
CA LYS A 71 12.73 -7.30 9.69
C LYS A 71 13.86 -7.32 8.68
N ARG A 72 13.78 -8.17 7.67
CA ARG A 72 14.81 -8.26 6.64
C ARG A 72 14.87 -6.99 5.79
N MET A 73 13.72 -6.36 5.57
CA MET A 73 13.63 -5.16 4.76
C MET A 73 13.96 -3.89 5.56
N CYS A 74 14.06 -4.01 6.87
CA CYS A 74 14.24 -2.88 7.77
C CYS A 74 15.71 -2.52 7.88
N ASN A 75 16.05 -1.25 7.75
CA ASN A 75 17.43 -0.80 7.89
C ASN A 75 17.69 -0.25 9.31
N LYS A 76 18.91 0.27 9.52
CA LYS A 76 19.35 0.73 10.86
C LYS A 76 18.48 1.85 11.43
N ASP A 77 17.96 2.70 10.56
CA ASP A 77 17.25 3.90 11.00
C ASP A 77 15.75 3.66 11.07
N GLN A 78 15.34 2.42 10.91
CA GLN A 78 13.94 2.04 10.87
C GLN A 78 13.66 0.99 11.92
N LYS A 79 12.39 0.76 12.16
CA LYS A 79 11.95 -0.35 13.00
C LYS A 79 10.65 -0.91 12.46
N VAL A 80 10.31 -2.12 12.88
CA VAL A 80 9.08 -2.78 12.48
C VAL A 80 8.01 -2.46 13.50
N LEU A 81 6.87 -2.01 13.00
CA LEU A 81 5.70 -1.73 13.83
C LEU A 81 4.65 -2.79 13.53
N LYS A 82 4.21 -3.49 14.56
CA LYS A 82 3.14 -4.46 14.42
C LYS A 82 1.78 -3.75 14.44
N VAL A 83 0.95 -4.05 13.45
CA VAL A 83 -0.43 -3.59 13.42
C VAL A 83 -1.31 -4.78 13.78
N PRO A 84 -1.84 -4.84 14.99
CA PRO A 84 -2.54 -6.04 15.46
C PRO A 84 -3.94 -6.22 14.88
N ASN A 85 -4.51 -5.15 14.31
CA ASN A 85 -5.82 -5.22 13.69
C ASN A 85 -5.85 -4.31 12.47
N THR A 86 -5.94 -4.93 11.29
CA THR A 86 -5.89 -4.20 10.02
C THR A 86 -7.11 -3.34 9.76
N ASP A 87 -8.17 -3.45 10.56
CA ASP A 87 -9.30 -2.53 10.45
C ASP A 87 -8.88 -1.09 10.70
N VAL A 88 -7.76 -0.88 11.38
CA VAL A 88 -7.25 0.47 11.60
C VAL A 88 -7.04 1.21 10.28
N PHE A 89 -6.69 0.52 9.19
CA PHE A 89 -6.48 1.19 7.91
C PHE A 89 -7.77 1.82 7.37
N ARG A 90 -8.91 1.18 7.60
CA ARG A 90 -10.20 1.76 7.20
C ARG A 90 -10.55 2.96 8.07
N ILE A 91 -10.22 2.88 9.35
CA ILE A 91 -10.50 3.95 10.30
C ILE A 91 -9.65 5.18 9.99
N VAL A 92 -8.38 5.00 9.68
CA VAL A 92 -7.47 6.12 9.42
C VAL A 92 -7.38 6.52 7.96
N ALA A 93 -8.14 5.86 7.08
CA ALA A 93 -8.09 6.15 5.65
C ALA A 93 -8.22 7.65 5.33
N PRO A 94 -9.16 8.39 5.94
CA PRO A 94 -9.24 9.83 5.66
C PRO A 94 -7.96 10.58 6.02
N ILE A 95 -7.28 10.17 7.08
CA ILE A 95 -6.04 10.79 7.50
C ILE A 95 -4.92 10.49 6.48
N LEU A 96 -4.85 9.24 6.03
CA LEU A 96 -3.86 8.86 5.03
C LEU A 96 -4.05 9.66 3.76
N ILE A 97 -5.29 9.76 3.29
CA ILE A 97 -5.62 10.52 2.09
C ILE A 97 -5.24 11.99 2.27
N SER A 98 -5.50 12.56 3.44
CA SER A 98 -5.16 13.96 3.70
C SER A 98 -3.66 14.21 3.65
N ARG A 99 -2.85 13.18 3.86
CA ARG A 99 -1.40 13.25 3.75
C ARG A 99 -0.88 12.87 2.36
N GLY A 100 -1.78 12.69 1.41
CA GLY A 100 -1.41 12.33 0.05
C GLY A 100 -1.14 10.85 -0.16
N ILE A 101 -1.39 10.02 0.84
CA ILE A 101 -1.18 8.57 0.74
C ILE A 101 -2.47 7.95 0.25
N SER A 102 -2.46 7.42 -0.97
CA SER A 102 -3.67 6.89 -1.59
C SER A 102 -3.57 5.42 -1.96
N ARG A 103 -2.44 4.78 -1.70
CA ARG A 103 -2.24 3.36 -2.04
C ARG A 103 -1.51 2.63 -0.92
N ILE A 104 -1.85 1.36 -0.77
CA ILE A 104 -1.14 0.43 0.13
C ILE A 104 -0.57 -0.66 -0.75
N VAL A 105 0.73 -0.93 -0.61
CA VAL A 105 1.41 -1.97 -1.40
C VAL A 105 1.66 -3.18 -0.51
N THR A 106 1.30 -4.36 -1.00
CA THR A 106 1.63 -5.62 -0.36
C THR A 106 2.49 -6.45 -1.32
N SER A 107 2.95 -7.60 -0.88
CA SER A 107 3.70 -8.51 -1.75
C SER A 107 2.85 -9.06 -2.89
N GLU A 108 1.53 -8.99 -2.78
CA GLU A 108 0.61 -9.60 -3.73
C GLU A 108 -0.31 -8.61 -4.43
N ASN A 109 -0.59 -7.48 -3.79
CA ASN A 109 -1.64 -6.60 -4.26
C ASN A 109 -1.28 -5.13 -4.15
N LEU A 110 -1.94 -4.34 -4.96
CA LEU A 110 -1.97 -2.89 -4.82
C LEU A 110 -3.38 -2.52 -4.35
N ILE A 111 -3.46 -1.82 -3.22
CA ILE A 111 -4.74 -1.50 -2.61
C ILE A 111 -4.99 -0.01 -2.72
N SER A 112 -6.19 0.37 -3.17
CA SER A 112 -6.60 1.78 -3.23
C SER A 112 -7.33 2.13 -1.94
N ILE A 113 -6.94 3.24 -1.37
CA ILE A 113 -7.56 3.73 -0.15
C ILE A 113 -8.77 4.60 -0.47
#